data_582d50ebba57f2c6e2b4ff089b1ea00f
#
_entry.id   582d50ebba57f2c6e2b4ff089b1ea00f
#
_cell.length_a   1.000
_cell.length_b   1.000
_cell.length_c   1.000
_cell.angle_alpha   90.00
_cell.angle_beta   90.00
_cell.angle_gamma   90.00
#
_symmetry.space_group_name_H-M   'P 1'
#
loop_
_entity.id
_entity.type
_entity.pdbx_description
1 polymer ?
#
loop_
_entity_poly.entity_id
_entity_poly.type
_entity_poly.pdbx_seq_one_letter_code
_entity_poly.pdbx_strand_id
1 'polypeptide(L)'
;MERRSHRPRIADVAREAGVSKTAVSFAFNSPDRLSSATATRIREVADHLGYRPHPVARLLTQRQTMTLGVLTPQALAVVFSNPFFALFSEGVAHAAEDLGYELHFISPRNGSLAAAVRRATVDGVVAIGLSGDHPEVEQIRSAGLAMVLVDSEDLPDMSSVVVDDEGGARAAAEHLVALGHRDLLVIAVERPESATDAAPAGVVDRRLRGYAAGLAGAGLEMRPEWVVAGRASIDGGEAAFRRAWAFGLRPSGVLAMSDAMAIGAMRAARQLGLRIPEDLSVIGFDDIDLAALVDPALTTVHQPIRQKGIDAVRLLLAEMELRPGNQPEHLRLETRLVVRGSTGPAPATSGPAAPAERRHAS
;
A
#
# COMPACT_ATOMS: atom_id res chain seq x y z
N MET A 1 24.57 15.52 -47.00
CA MET A 1 25.39 16.00 -45.85
C MET A 1 24.41 16.36 -44.74
N GLU A 2 24.06 15.36 -43.90
CA GLU A 2 23.12 15.55 -42.80
C GLU A 2 23.77 16.39 -41.69
N ARG A 3 23.18 17.56 -41.40
CA ARG A 3 23.51 18.33 -40.20
C ARG A 3 23.13 17.49 -38.97
N ARG A 4 24.12 16.92 -38.28
CA ARG A 4 23.93 16.42 -36.92
C ARG A 4 23.29 17.54 -36.10
N SER A 5 22.04 17.37 -35.66
CA SER A 5 21.35 18.33 -34.79
C SER A 5 22.12 18.42 -33.47
N HIS A 6 22.92 19.48 -33.34
CA HIS A 6 23.67 19.72 -32.10
C HIS A 6 22.68 20.16 -31.02
N ARG A 7 22.48 19.32 -30.01
CA ARG A 7 21.61 19.66 -28.87
C ARG A 7 22.20 20.88 -28.16
N PRO A 8 21.45 22.00 -28.02
CA PRO A 8 22.00 23.23 -27.44
C PRO A 8 22.53 22.97 -26.02
N ARG A 9 23.63 23.62 -25.68
CA ARG A 9 24.31 23.51 -24.39
C ARG A 9 24.15 24.80 -23.59
N ILE A 10 24.35 24.74 -22.27
CA ILE A 10 24.35 25.92 -21.38
C ILE A 10 25.28 27.05 -21.90
N ALA A 11 26.38 26.70 -22.57
CA ALA A 11 27.29 27.66 -23.16
C ALA A 11 26.68 28.43 -24.33
N ASP A 12 25.75 27.84 -25.07
CA ASP A 12 25.10 28.49 -26.21
C ASP A 12 24.06 29.50 -25.68
N VAL A 13 23.30 29.14 -24.64
CA VAL A 13 22.39 30.08 -23.95
C VAL A 13 23.16 31.24 -23.33
N ALA A 14 24.28 30.96 -22.65
CA ALA A 14 25.12 32.00 -22.03
C ALA A 14 25.62 33.01 -23.06
N ARG A 15 26.10 32.53 -24.22
CA ARG A 15 26.58 33.36 -25.32
C ARG A 15 25.46 34.21 -25.91
N GLU A 16 24.31 33.62 -26.21
CA GLU A 16 23.20 34.32 -26.85
C GLU A 16 22.52 35.32 -25.89
N ALA A 17 22.40 34.97 -24.60
CA ALA A 17 21.86 35.86 -23.58
C ALA A 17 22.88 36.92 -23.08
N GLY A 18 24.15 36.87 -23.51
CA GLY A 18 25.18 37.81 -23.08
C GLY A 18 25.54 37.74 -21.59
N VAL A 19 25.50 36.53 -21.00
CA VAL A 19 25.73 36.32 -19.57
C VAL A 19 26.71 35.16 -19.31
N SER A 20 27.16 34.99 -18.08
CA SER A 20 27.98 33.82 -17.70
C SER A 20 27.18 32.54 -17.65
N LYS A 21 27.84 31.36 -17.80
CA LYS A 21 27.20 30.05 -17.58
C LYS A 21 26.59 29.91 -16.17
N THR A 22 27.22 30.56 -15.18
CA THR A 22 26.73 30.63 -13.81
C THR A 22 25.41 31.39 -13.72
N ALA A 23 25.28 32.52 -14.45
CA ALA A 23 24.01 33.26 -14.48
C ALA A 23 22.89 32.46 -15.16
N VAL A 24 23.23 31.71 -16.25
CA VAL A 24 22.24 30.78 -16.85
C VAL A 24 21.83 29.71 -15.84
N SER A 25 22.75 29.11 -15.10
CA SER A 25 22.43 28.15 -14.04
C SER A 25 21.53 28.78 -12.97
N PHE A 26 21.79 29.99 -12.52
CA PHE A 26 20.96 30.69 -11.54
C PHE A 26 19.55 31.00 -12.08
N ALA A 27 19.38 31.31 -13.35
CA ALA A 27 18.06 31.60 -13.94
C ALA A 27 17.11 30.40 -13.85
N PHE A 28 17.63 29.16 -13.80
CA PHE A 28 16.85 27.93 -13.69
C PHE A 28 16.81 27.36 -12.27
N ASN A 29 17.84 27.57 -11.45
CA ASN A 29 17.98 26.88 -10.16
C ASN A 29 17.87 27.80 -8.94
N SER A 30 18.07 29.10 -9.10
CA SER A 30 18.05 30.09 -8.01
C SER A 30 17.76 31.48 -8.58
N PRO A 31 16.57 31.70 -9.16
CA PRO A 31 16.24 32.94 -9.89
C PRO A 31 16.36 34.19 -9.01
N ASP A 32 16.19 34.06 -7.71
CA ASP A 32 16.30 35.15 -6.72
C ASP A 32 17.70 35.76 -6.63
N ARG A 33 18.73 35.07 -7.17
CA ARG A 33 20.11 35.57 -7.28
C ARG A 33 20.32 36.49 -8.49
N LEU A 34 19.29 36.69 -9.30
CA LEU A 34 19.32 37.54 -10.50
C LEU A 34 18.21 38.57 -10.43
N SER A 35 18.36 39.66 -11.19
CA SER A 35 17.21 40.53 -11.43
C SER A 35 16.14 39.79 -12.24
N SER A 36 14.87 40.06 -12.00
CA SER A 36 13.75 39.45 -12.73
C SER A 36 13.89 39.58 -14.25
N ALA A 37 14.31 40.76 -14.72
CA ALA A 37 14.55 41.02 -16.13
C ALA A 37 15.66 40.13 -16.71
N THR A 38 16.74 39.88 -15.96
CA THR A 38 17.85 39.00 -16.41
C THR A 38 17.38 37.54 -16.43
N ALA A 39 16.65 37.07 -15.42
CA ALA A 39 16.14 35.72 -15.36
C ALA A 39 15.17 35.44 -16.53
N THR A 40 14.25 36.36 -16.81
CA THR A 40 13.30 36.27 -17.91
C THR A 40 14.02 36.19 -19.26
N ARG A 41 14.94 37.10 -19.54
CA ARG A 41 15.73 37.10 -20.78
C ARG A 41 16.47 35.79 -21.01
N ILE A 42 17.08 35.22 -19.97
CA ILE A 42 17.79 33.93 -20.07
C ILE A 42 16.85 32.80 -20.43
N ARG A 43 15.62 32.76 -19.83
CA ARG A 43 14.62 31.74 -20.13
C ARG A 43 14.09 31.85 -21.56
N GLU A 44 13.80 33.04 -22.03
CA GLU A 44 13.38 33.32 -23.41
C GLU A 44 14.42 32.85 -24.44
N VAL A 45 15.69 33.13 -24.20
CA VAL A 45 16.79 32.68 -25.06
C VAL A 45 16.90 31.15 -25.01
N ALA A 46 16.79 30.53 -23.85
CA ALA A 46 16.81 29.08 -23.69
C ALA A 46 15.70 28.40 -24.46
N ASP A 47 14.47 28.93 -24.35
CA ASP A 47 13.30 28.42 -25.06
C ASP A 47 13.45 28.57 -26.58
N HIS A 48 13.96 29.73 -27.05
CA HIS A 48 14.25 29.98 -28.47
C HIS A 48 15.25 29.00 -29.05
N LEU A 49 16.29 28.66 -28.29
CA LEU A 49 17.32 27.69 -28.68
C LEU A 49 16.88 26.24 -28.53
N GLY A 50 15.74 25.98 -27.87
CA GLY A 50 15.31 24.64 -27.49
C GLY A 50 16.19 24.00 -26.40
N TYR A 51 16.89 24.86 -25.62
CA TYR A 51 17.71 24.38 -24.52
C TYR A 51 16.82 23.97 -23.33
N ARG A 52 17.06 22.77 -22.82
CA ARG A 52 16.53 22.30 -21.56
C ARG A 52 17.68 22.02 -20.60
N PRO A 53 17.65 22.53 -19.36
CA PRO A 53 18.64 22.17 -18.35
C PRO A 53 18.76 20.64 -18.25
N HIS A 54 20.00 20.15 -18.18
CA HIS A 54 20.21 18.71 -18.05
C HIS A 54 19.89 18.31 -16.61
N PRO A 55 18.99 17.33 -16.35
CA PRO A 55 18.62 16.91 -14.99
C PRO A 55 19.85 16.62 -14.12
N VAL A 56 20.85 15.91 -14.65
CA VAL A 56 22.10 15.59 -13.93
C VAL A 56 22.90 16.84 -13.54
N ALA A 57 22.88 17.93 -14.34
CA ALA A 57 23.55 19.17 -13.97
C ALA A 57 22.87 19.90 -12.81
N ARG A 58 21.55 19.74 -12.70
CA ARG A 58 20.76 20.25 -11.58
C ARG A 58 21.07 19.49 -10.28
N LEU A 59 21.21 18.16 -10.36
CA LEU A 59 21.63 17.30 -9.26
C LEU A 59 22.97 17.70 -8.65
N LEU A 60 23.96 18.03 -9.52
CA LEU A 60 25.31 18.40 -9.08
C LEU A 60 25.37 19.78 -8.36
N THR A 61 24.39 20.65 -8.63
CA THR A 61 24.35 22.00 -8.03
C THR A 61 23.49 22.08 -6.78
N GLN A 62 22.40 21.32 -6.69
CA GLN A 62 21.44 21.40 -5.59
C GLN A 62 21.58 20.26 -4.57
N ARG A 63 22.35 19.21 -4.88
CA ARG A 63 22.46 17.97 -4.08
C ARG A 63 21.10 17.29 -3.77
N GLN A 64 20.03 17.71 -4.43
CA GLN A 64 18.69 17.16 -4.30
C GLN A 64 18.15 16.82 -5.69
N THR A 65 17.46 15.71 -5.78
CA THR A 65 16.86 15.22 -7.03
C THR A 65 15.44 15.75 -7.22
N MET A 66 14.81 16.23 -6.16
CA MET A 66 13.39 16.56 -6.08
C MET A 66 12.53 15.36 -6.49
N THR A 67 12.96 14.17 -6.08
CA THR A 67 12.27 12.91 -6.38
C THR A 67 12.22 12.06 -5.12
N LEU A 68 11.03 11.61 -4.73
CA LEU A 68 10.82 10.65 -3.64
C LEU A 68 10.59 9.25 -4.22
N GLY A 69 11.15 8.24 -3.56
CA GLY A 69 10.94 6.84 -3.89
C GLY A 69 9.75 6.24 -3.12
N VAL A 70 8.89 5.48 -3.81
CA VAL A 70 7.92 4.58 -3.16
C VAL A 70 8.43 3.16 -3.39
N LEU A 71 8.95 2.54 -2.34
CA LEU A 71 9.57 1.22 -2.36
C LEU A 71 8.57 0.15 -1.91
N THR A 72 8.46 -0.91 -2.69
CA THR A 72 7.65 -2.09 -2.36
C THR A 72 8.45 -3.37 -2.62
N PRO A 73 8.32 -4.41 -1.77
CA PRO A 73 8.98 -5.69 -2.01
C PRO A 73 8.34 -6.51 -3.14
N GLN A 74 7.16 -6.10 -3.61
CA GLN A 74 6.41 -6.79 -4.65
C GLN A 74 6.67 -6.20 -6.05
N ALA A 75 6.42 -7.00 -7.09
CA ALA A 75 6.43 -6.51 -8.47
C ALA A 75 5.34 -5.46 -8.68
N LEU A 76 5.63 -4.36 -9.38
CA LEU A 76 4.69 -3.25 -9.59
C LEU A 76 3.35 -3.69 -10.22
N ALA A 77 3.37 -4.69 -11.11
CA ALA A 77 2.14 -5.23 -11.70
C ALA A 77 1.20 -5.83 -10.63
N VAL A 78 1.76 -6.45 -9.59
CA VAL A 78 0.98 -6.99 -8.45
C VAL A 78 0.47 -5.85 -7.58
N VAL A 79 1.33 -4.88 -7.28
CA VAL A 79 0.99 -3.70 -6.48
C VAL A 79 -0.19 -2.95 -7.10
N PHE A 80 -0.10 -2.59 -8.38
CA PHE A 80 -1.15 -1.83 -9.07
C PHE A 80 -2.42 -2.62 -9.37
N SER A 81 -2.44 -3.94 -9.16
CA SER A 81 -3.68 -4.72 -9.20
C SER A 81 -4.51 -4.63 -7.92
N ASN A 82 -3.96 -4.10 -6.83
CA ASN A 82 -4.65 -3.91 -5.57
C ASN A 82 -5.10 -2.44 -5.43
N PRO A 83 -6.40 -2.15 -5.35
CA PRO A 83 -6.94 -0.78 -5.22
C PRO A 83 -6.40 0.00 -4.00
N PHE A 84 -6.01 -0.68 -2.93
CA PHE A 84 -5.37 -0.08 -1.77
C PHE A 84 -4.16 0.78 -2.18
N PHE A 85 -3.29 0.25 -3.06
CA PHE A 85 -2.09 0.97 -3.50
C PHE A 85 -2.41 2.21 -4.35
N ALA A 86 -3.53 2.24 -5.07
CA ALA A 86 -3.96 3.42 -5.79
C ALA A 86 -4.28 4.57 -4.81
N LEU A 87 -5.06 4.28 -3.77
CA LEU A 87 -5.42 5.26 -2.73
C LEU A 87 -4.20 5.72 -1.92
N PHE A 88 -3.31 4.80 -1.58
CA PHE A 88 -2.05 5.13 -0.91
C PHE A 88 -1.18 6.04 -1.77
N SER A 89 -1.00 5.68 -3.06
CA SER A 89 -0.21 6.47 -4.00
C SER A 89 -0.80 7.85 -4.25
N GLU A 90 -2.13 7.98 -4.24
CA GLU A 90 -2.82 9.28 -4.33
C GLU A 90 -2.45 10.17 -3.13
N GLY A 91 -2.45 9.63 -1.91
CA GLY A 91 -2.02 10.37 -0.72
C GLY A 91 -0.54 10.79 -0.78
N VAL A 92 0.35 9.87 -1.20
CA VAL A 92 1.77 10.16 -1.39
C VAL A 92 1.98 11.23 -2.46
N ALA A 93 1.28 11.11 -3.61
CA ALA A 93 1.39 12.05 -4.72
C ALA A 93 0.94 13.46 -4.31
N HIS A 94 -0.21 13.57 -3.66
CA HIS A 94 -0.73 14.85 -3.19
C HIS A 94 0.29 15.58 -2.29
N ALA A 95 0.85 14.88 -1.29
CA ALA A 95 1.82 15.48 -0.39
C ALA A 95 3.17 15.82 -1.07
N ALA A 96 3.60 15.00 -2.04
CA ALA A 96 4.86 15.22 -2.77
C ALA A 96 4.74 16.39 -3.76
N GLU A 97 3.63 16.45 -4.53
CA GLU A 97 3.40 17.48 -5.55
C GLU A 97 3.27 18.88 -4.94
N ASP A 98 2.60 19.02 -3.80
CA ASP A 98 2.48 20.29 -3.07
C ASP A 98 3.85 20.91 -2.71
N LEU A 99 4.87 20.06 -2.61
CA LEU A 99 6.25 20.44 -2.27
C LEU A 99 7.21 20.40 -3.48
N GLY A 100 6.67 20.12 -4.67
CA GLY A 100 7.41 20.10 -5.93
C GLY A 100 8.29 18.86 -6.14
N TYR A 101 8.01 17.75 -5.43
CA TYR A 101 8.67 16.47 -5.63
C TYR A 101 7.98 15.63 -6.70
N GLU A 102 8.79 14.93 -7.49
CA GLU A 102 8.33 13.84 -8.37
C GLU A 102 8.34 12.50 -7.62
N LEU A 103 7.59 11.51 -8.10
CA LEU A 103 7.55 10.16 -7.51
C LEU A 103 8.21 9.14 -8.43
N HIS A 104 8.99 8.25 -7.81
CA HIS A 104 9.60 7.10 -8.47
C HIS A 104 9.17 5.80 -7.74
N PHE A 105 8.36 4.97 -8.38
CA PHE A 105 8.01 3.66 -7.84
C PHE A 105 9.15 2.67 -8.03
N ILE A 106 9.62 2.08 -6.93
CA ILE A 106 10.77 1.19 -6.88
C ILE A 106 10.31 -0.20 -6.43
N SER A 107 10.62 -1.20 -7.25
CA SER A 107 10.37 -2.61 -6.93
C SER A 107 11.65 -3.44 -7.08
N PRO A 108 11.72 -4.66 -6.51
CA PRO A 108 12.90 -5.50 -6.63
C PRO A 108 13.27 -5.73 -8.08
N ARG A 109 14.55 -5.62 -8.37
CA ARG A 109 15.09 -5.99 -9.66
C ARG A 109 16.16 -7.05 -9.46
N ASN A 110 16.00 -8.19 -10.11
CA ASN A 110 16.85 -9.38 -9.88
C ASN A 110 16.88 -9.81 -8.40
N GLY A 111 15.74 -9.64 -7.69
CA GLY A 111 15.58 -10.08 -6.30
C GLY A 111 16.17 -9.13 -5.25
N SER A 112 16.76 -7.98 -5.61
CA SER A 112 17.32 -7.05 -4.61
C SER A 112 16.65 -5.68 -4.62
N LEU A 113 16.13 -5.28 -3.45
CA LEU A 113 15.59 -3.95 -3.15
C LEU A 113 16.71 -2.91 -3.05
N ALA A 114 17.77 -3.20 -2.31
CA ALA A 114 18.91 -2.31 -2.15
C ALA A 114 19.58 -2.00 -3.50
N ALA A 115 19.67 -2.99 -4.39
CA ALA A 115 20.16 -2.75 -5.75
C ALA A 115 19.20 -1.90 -6.60
N ALA A 116 17.90 -1.99 -6.39
CA ALA A 116 16.91 -1.15 -7.06
C ALA A 116 17.01 0.30 -6.56
N VAL A 117 17.08 0.51 -5.24
CA VAL A 117 17.22 1.83 -4.61
C VAL A 117 18.52 2.52 -5.01
N ARG A 118 19.66 1.81 -5.02
CA ARG A 118 20.93 2.38 -5.47
C ARG A 118 20.93 2.89 -6.92
N ARG A 119 20.05 2.37 -7.76
CA ARG A 119 19.86 2.83 -9.14
C ARG A 119 18.84 3.95 -9.28
N ALA A 120 17.93 4.01 -8.34
CA ALA A 120 16.97 5.10 -8.27
C ALA A 120 17.67 6.37 -7.79
N THR A 121 17.49 7.44 -8.52
CA THR A 121 18.02 8.75 -8.14
C THR A 121 16.93 9.46 -7.36
N VAL A 122 16.86 9.21 -6.04
CA VAL A 122 15.82 9.73 -5.13
C VAL A 122 16.48 10.36 -3.90
N ASP A 123 15.78 11.30 -3.27
CA ASP A 123 16.25 12.02 -2.08
C ASP A 123 15.89 11.28 -0.79
N GLY A 124 14.82 10.48 -0.83
CA GLY A 124 14.35 9.66 0.28
C GLY A 124 13.35 8.62 -0.20
N VAL A 125 12.98 7.68 0.68
CA VAL A 125 12.15 6.53 0.33
C VAL A 125 11.04 6.31 1.35
N VAL A 126 9.79 6.20 0.89
CA VAL A 126 8.67 5.60 1.62
C VAL A 126 8.63 4.12 1.28
N ALA A 127 8.90 3.24 2.26
CA ALA A 127 8.89 1.78 2.07
C ALA A 127 7.60 1.19 2.63
N ILE A 128 6.76 0.60 1.77
CA ILE A 128 5.47 0.03 2.15
C ILE A 128 5.45 -1.49 2.05
N GLY A 129 4.94 -2.15 3.10
CA GLY A 129 4.83 -3.61 3.18
C GLY A 129 6.18 -4.32 3.23
N LEU A 130 7.21 -3.64 3.71
CA LEU A 130 8.55 -4.16 3.94
C LEU A 130 8.77 -4.27 5.44
N SER A 131 9.08 -5.48 5.92
CA SER A 131 9.42 -5.67 7.33
C SER A 131 10.69 -4.89 7.68
N GLY A 132 10.69 -4.25 8.85
CA GLY A 132 11.83 -3.47 9.32
C GLY A 132 13.09 -4.31 9.56
N ASP A 133 12.93 -5.58 9.91
CA ASP A 133 14.03 -6.55 10.09
C ASP A 133 14.53 -7.15 8.76
N HIS A 134 13.95 -6.75 7.63
CA HIS A 134 14.39 -7.22 6.32
C HIS A 134 15.86 -6.87 6.09
N PRO A 135 16.73 -7.82 5.72
CA PRO A 135 18.18 -7.60 5.65
C PRO A 135 18.63 -6.46 4.75
N GLU A 136 17.82 -6.11 3.75
CA GLU A 136 18.13 -5.02 2.83
C GLU A 136 17.72 -3.64 3.35
N VAL A 137 16.88 -3.53 4.38
CA VAL A 137 16.51 -2.25 5.02
C VAL A 137 17.77 -1.59 5.59
N GLU A 138 18.57 -2.34 6.35
CA GLU A 138 19.82 -1.83 6.88
C GLU A 138 20.82 -1.43 5.79
N GLN A 139 20.87 -2.16 4.68
CA GLN A 139 21.74 -1.81 3.55
C GLN A 139 21.31 -0.49 2.87
N ILE A 140 20.00 -0.20 2.80
CA ILE A 140 19.47 1.05 2.24
C ILE A 140 19.78 2.20 3.20
N ARG A 141 19.55 1.97 4.48
CA ARG A 141 19.79 2.96 5.55
C ARG A 141 21.27 3.32 5.69
N SER A 142 22.16 2.33 5.70
CA SER A 142 23.61 2.55 5.78
C SER A 142 24.19 3.29 4.57
N ALA A 143 23.46 3.36 3.46
CA ALA A 143 23.79 4.21 2.32
C ALA A 143 23.46 5.71 2.55
N GLY A 144 22.92 6.06 3.72
CA GLY A 144 22.60 7.45 4.10
C GLY A 144 21.31 8.00 3.46
N LEU A 145 20.43 7.12 2.99
CA LEU A 145 19.15 7.52 2.41
C LEU A 145 18.07 7.56 3.50
N ALA A 146 17.37 8.68 3.62
CA ALA A 146 16.22 8.82 4.51
C ALA A 146 15.13 7.82 4.13
N MET A 147 14.52 7.17 5.12
CA MET A 147 13.50 6.15 4.91
C MET A 147 12.43 6.20 6.00
N VAL A 148 11.16 6.06 5.58
CA VAL A 148 10.01 5.88 6.45
C VAL A 148 9.35 4.54 6.12
N LEU A 149 8.99 3.77 7.14
CA LEU A 149 8.30 2.49 7.00
C LEU A 149 6.79 2.69 7.06
N VAL A 150 6.06 1.99 6.19
CA VAL A 150 4.60 1.98 6.18
C VAL A 150 4.09 0.54 6.28
N ASP A 151 3.13 0.33 7.19
CA ASP A 151 2.55 -0.99 7.48
C ASP A 151 3.57 -2.04 7.97
N SER A 152 4.71 -1.56 8.46
CA SER A 152 5.76 -2.34 9.06
C SER A 152 5.66 -2.31 10.60
N GLU A 153 6.55 -3.03 11.26
CA GLU A 153 6.73 -2.91 12.70
C GLU A 153 7.43 -1.59 13.08
N ASP A 154 7.13 -1.13 14.29
CA ASP A 154 7.83 0.02 14.85
C ASP A 154 9.27 -0.38 15.19
N LEU A 155 10.24 0.12 14.44
CA LEU A 155 11.64 0.05 14.79
C LEU A 155 12.04 1.29 15.60
N PRO A 156 12.76 1.13 16.72
CA PRO A 156 13.08 2.26 17.59
C PRO A 156 13.86 3.40 16.92
N ASP A 157 14.49 3.12 15.79
CA ASP A 157 15.40 4.01 15.10
C ASP A 157 14.92 4.40 13.67
N MET A 158 13.64 4.14 13.34
CA MET A 158 13.05 4.49 12.04
C MET A 158 11.62 4.98 12.21
N SER A 159 11.30 6.12 11.62
CA SER A 159 9.93 6.62 11.60
C SER A 159 8.99 5.68 10.84
N SER A 160 7.77 5.54 11.36
CA SER A 160 6.78 4.61 10.80
C SER A 160 5.36 5.17 10.79
N VAL A 161 4.56 4.70 9.84
CA VAL A 161 3.11 4.92 9.80
C VAL A 161 2.40 3.58 9.69
N VAL A 162 1.59 3.26 10.69
CA VAL A 162 0.76 2.04 10.76
C VAL A 162 -0.68 2.41 11.06
N VAL A 163 -1.59 1.43 10.93
CA VAL A 163 -2.97 1.55 11.42
C VAL A 163 -3.18 0.61 12.61
N ASP A 164 -4.28 0.79 13.32
CA ASP A 164 -4.72 -0.18 14.34
C ASP A 164 -5.33 -1.42 13.68
N ASP A 165 -4.47 -2.23 13.04
CA ASP A 165 -4.88 -3.47 12.36
C ASP A 165 -5.54 -4.46 13.33
N GLU A 166 -5.01 -4.59 14.54
CA GLU A 166 -5.51 -5.54 15.55
C GLU A 166 -6.88 -5.12 16.07
N GLY A 167 -7.06 -3.85 16.43
CA GLY A 167 -8.35 -3.32 16.88
C GLY A 167 -9.42 -3.40 15.81
N GLY A 168 -9.09 -3.02 14.56
CA GLY A 168 -10.02 -3.11 13.44
C GLY A 168 -10.44 -4.56 13.12
N ALA A 169 -9.48 -5.48 13.10
CA ALA A 169 -9.74 -6.90 12.85
C ALA A 169 -10.57 -7.51 13.99
N ARG A 170 -10.28 -7.15 15.25
CA ARG A 170 -11.08 -7.56 16.40
C ARG A 170 -12.53 -7.09 16.26
N ALA A 171 -12.76 -5.83 15.95
CA ALA A 171 -14.10 -5.28 15.77
C ALA A 171 -14.88 -6.00 14.65
N ALA A 172 -14.22 -6.38 13.56
CA ALA A 172 -14.83 -7.17 12.48
C ALA A 172 -15.26 -8.57 12.97
N ALA A 173 -14.43 -9.27 13.73
CA ALA A 173 -14.76 -10.59 14.27
C ALA A 173 -15.88 -10.50 15.31
N GLU A 174 -15.82 -9.55 16.24
CA GLU A 174 -16.86 -9.29 17.25
C GLU A 174 -18.22 -9.00 16.59
N HIS A 175 -18.24 -8.27 15.47
CA HIS A 175 -19.48 -7.99 14.73
C HIS A 175 -20.13 -9.28 14.20
N LEU A 176 -19.37 -10.17 13.54
CA LEU A 176 -19.93 -11.44 13.05
C LEU A 176 -20.37 -12.35 14.20
N VAL A 177 -19.60 -12.38 15.28
CA VAL A 177 -19.95 -13.15 16.48
C VAL A 177 -21.25 -12.63 17.12
N ALA A 178 -21.43 -11.31 17.20
CA ALA A 178 -22.66 -10.69 17.71
C ALA A 178 -23.89 -10.99 16.84
N LEU A 179 -23.70 -11.20 15.52
CA LEU A 179 -24.73 -11.64 14.58
C LEU A 179 -25.01 -13.16 14.66
N GLY A 180 -24.33 -13.89 15.55
CA GLY A 180 -24.53 -15.31 15.79
C GLY A 180 -23.66 -16.26 14.97
N HIS A 181 -22.76 -15.75 14.15
CA HIS A 181 -21.84 -16.59 13.35
C HIS A 181 -20.83 -17.32 14.24
N ARG A 182 -20.57 -18.60 13.92
CA ARG A 182 -19.61 -19.47 14.63
C ARG A 182 -18.62 -20.15 13.70
N ASP A 183 -19.02 -20.39 12.45
CA ASP A 183 -18.18 -20.97 11.41
C ASP A 183 -17.66 -19.84 10.53
N LEU A 184 -16.46 -19.33 10.90
CA LEU A 184 -15.85 -18.17 10.28
C LEU A 184 -14.61 -18.56 9.49
N LEU A 185 -14.62 -18.29 8.18
CA LEU A 185 -13.48 -18.42 7.30
C LEU A 185 -12.66 -17.13 7.32
N VAL A 186 -11.36 -17.25 7.57
CA VAL A 186 -10.42 -16.14 7.40
C VAL A 186 -9.74 -16.27 6.06
N ILE A 187 -9.83 -15.23 5.20
CA ILE A 187 -9.06 -15.15 3.96
C ILE A 187 -7.89 -14.21 4.21
N ALA A 188 -6.71 -14.78 4.43
CA ALA A 188 -5.49 -14.08 4.75
C ALA A 188 -4.68 -13.74 3.49
N VAL A 189 -3.90 -12.65 3.54
CA VAL A 189 -2.94 -12.34 2.48
C VAL A 189 -1.78 -13.32 2.53
N GLU A 190 -1.37 -13.84 1.37
CA GLU A 190 -0.20 -14.69 1.24
C GLU A 190 1.06 -13.97 1.76
N ARG A 191 1.82 -14.66 2.60
CA ARG A 191 3.15 -14.17 3.01
C ARG A 191 4.13 -14.37 1.86
N PRO A 192 5.11 -13.47 1.67
CA PRO A 192 6.21 -13.72 0.75
C PRO A 192 6.97 -15.00 1.14
N GLU A 193 7.44 -15.78 0.15
CA GLU A 193 8.25 -16.99 0.41
C GLU A 193 9.51 -16.71 1.24
N SER A 194 9.99 -15.46 1.24
CA SER A 194 11.14 -15.02 2.04
C SER A 194 10.81 -14.72 3.50
N ALA A 195 9.52 -14.69 3.88
CA ALA A 195 9.12 -14.48 5.27
C ALA A 195 9.42 -15.74 6.07
N THR A 196 10.32 -15.63 7.04
CA THR A 196 10.57 -16.72 8.00
C THR A 196 9.46 -16.74 9.05
N ASP A 197 9.09 -17.94 9.53
CA ASP A 197 8.10 -18.10 10.62
C ASP A 197 8.54 -17.44 11.94
N ALA A 198 9.80 -17.01 12.01
CA ALA A 198 10.40 -16.37 13.17
C ALA A 198 10.19 -14.84 13.23
N ALA A 199 9.67 -14.21 12.16
CA ALA A 199 9.36 -12.79 12.14
C ALA A 199 7.84 -12.59 12.31
N PRO A 200 7.32 -12.53 13.56
CA PRO A 200 5.93 -12.13 13.77
C PRO A 200 5.85 -10.64 13.56
N ALA A 201 4.90 -10.19 12.83
CA ALA A 201 4.39 -8.83 12.94
C ALA A 201 4.36 -7.97 11.69
N GLY A 202 4.00 -8.51 10.58
CA GLY A 202 3.42 -7.71 9.49
C GLY A 202 1.90 -7.50 9.75
N VAL A 203 1.27 -6.77 8.84
CA VAL A 203 -0.19 -6.55 8.80
C VAL A 203 -0.97 -7.86 8.98
N VAL A 204 -0.52 -8.95 8.36
CA VAL A 204 -1.17 -10.27 8.42
C VAL A 204 -1.26 -10.77 9.86
N ASP A 205 -0.16 -10.71 10.62
CA ASP A 205 -0.13 -11.20 12.00
C ASP A 205 -0.95 -10.32 12.94
N ARG A 206 -0.90 -9.00 12.77
CA ARG A 206 -1.73 -8.07 13.55
C ARG A 206 -3.21 -8.34 13.32
N ARG A 207 -3.66 -8.51 12.07
CA ARG A 207 -5.06 -8.82 11.75
C ARG A 207 -5.47 -10.21 12.26
N LEU A 208 -4.60 -11.23 12.16
CA LEU A 208 -4.88 -12.55 12.73
C LEU A 208 -5.04 -12.51 14.24
N ARG A 209 -4.18 -11.78 14.97
CA ARG A 209 -4.34 -11.58 16.41
C ARG A 209 -5.65 -10.88 16.75
N GLY A 210 -6.04 -9.86 15.98
CA GLY A 210 -7.31 -9.17 16.17
C GLY A 210 -8.50 -10.08 15.96
N TYR A 211 -8.53 -10.87 14.87
CA TYR A 211 -9.60 -11.86 14.65
C TYR A 211 -9.66 -12.90 15.78
N ALA A 212 -8.50 -13.44 16.18
CA ALA A 212 -8.46 -14.40 17.30
C ALA A 212 -8.97 -13.78 18.59
N ALA A 213 -8.62 -12.54 18.90
CA ALA A 213 -9.08 -11.84 20.10
C ALA A 213 -10.60 -11.61 20.09
N GLY A 214 -11.17 -11.22 18.94
CA GLY A 214 -12.61 -11.03 18.78
C GLY A 214 -13.40 -12.33 18.92
N LEU A 215 -12.85 -13.45 18.42
CA LEU A 215 -13.44 -14.78 18.60
C LEU A 215 -13.37 -15.25 20.05
N ALA A 216 -12.21 -15.08 20.69
CA ALA A 216 -11.98 -15.52 22.08
C ALA A 216 -12.94 -14.86 23.08
N GLY A 217 -13.31 -13.59 22.83
CA GLY A 217 -14.31 -12.88 23.64
C GLY A 217 -15.69 -13.57 23.71
N ALA A 218 -15.99 -14.44 22.75
CA ALA A 218 -17.20 -15.25 22.72
C ALA A 218 -16.96 -16.76 22.99
N GLY A 219 -15.79 -17.12 23.49
CA GLY A 219 -15.39 -18.50 23.73
C GLY A 219 -15.17 -19.34 22.46
N LEU A 220 -14.88 -18.68 21.33
CA LEU A 220 -14.55 -19.32 20.06
C LEU A 220 -13.04 -19.28 19.83
N GLU A 221 -12.54 -20.30 19.15
CA GLU A 221 -11.14 -20.35 18.73
C GLU A 221 -11.04 -20.17 17.21
N MET A 222 -9.99 -19.44 16.79
CA MET A 222 -9.64 -19.39 15.37
C MET A 222 -8.97 -20.69 14.97
N ARG A 223 -9.67 -21.50 14.17
CA ARG A 223 -9.19 -22.81 13.71
C ARG A 223 -8.20 -22.62 12.56
N PRO A 224 -6.96 -23.14 12.65
CA PRO A 224 -5.95 -22.99 11.59
C PRO A 224 -6.41 -23.43 10.21
N GLU A 225 -7.18 -24.50 10.11
CA GLU A 225 -7.72 -25.03 8.86
C GLU A 225 -8.80 -24.11 8.23
N TRP A 226 -9.30 -23.14 8.96
CA TRP A 226 -10.24 -22.12 8.49
C TRP A 226 -9.52 -20.81 8.10
N VAL A 227 -8.19 -20.80 8.10
CA VAL A 227 -7.37 -19.68 7.61
C VAL A 227 -6.79 -20.08 6.26
N VAL A 228 -7.25 -19.43 5.20
CA VAL A 228 -6.85 -19.75 3.82
C VAL A 228 -6.14 -18.53 3.22
N ALA A 229 -4.86 -18.70 2.88
CA ALA A 229 -4.08 -17.62 2.29
C ALA A 229 -4.42 -17.42 0.80
N GLY A 230 -4.34 -16.19 0.31
CA GLY A 230 -4.52 -15.83 -1.10
C GLY A 230 -3.84 -14.51 -1.43
N ARG A 231 -3.66 -14.24 -2.72
CA ARG A 231 -3.15 -12.93 -3.16
C ARG A 231 -4.13 -11.82 -2.79
N ALA A 232 -3.62 -10.65 -2.42
CA ALA A 232 -4.42 -9.46 -2.10
C ALA A 232 -5.04 -8.86 -3.38
N SER A 233 -5.97 -9.58 -3.99
CA SER A 233 -6.69 -9.21 -5.21
C SER A 233 -8.07 -9.88 -5.25
N ILE A 234 -8.95 -9.41 -6.14
CA ILE A 234 -10.29 -10.00 -6.33
C ILE A 234 -10.16 -11.47 -6.73
N ASP A 235 -9.30 -11.80 -7.69
CA ASP A 235 -9.11 -13.19 -8.13
C ASP A 235 -8.48 -14.07 -7.06
N GLY A 236 -7.58 -13.49 -6.23
CA GLY A 236 -6.98 -14.19 -5.09
C GLY A 236 -8.01 -14.53 -4.01
N GLY A 237 -8.91 -13.62 -3.69
CA GLY A 237 -10.02 -13.85 -2.75
C GLY A 237 -11.01 -14.89 -3.28
N GLU A 238 -11.38 -14.82 -4.57
CA GLU A 238 -12.21 -15.84 -5.20
C GLU A 238 -11.56 -17.24 -5.13
N ALA A 239 -10.30 -17.34 -5.50
CA ALA A 239 -9.57 -18.60 -5.48
C ALA A 239 -9.46 -19.18 -4.05
N ALA A 240 -9.20 -18.33 -3.05
CA ALA A 240 -9.13 -18.74 -1.65
C ALA A 240 -10.47 -19.28 -1.14
N PHE A 241 -11.58 -18.57 -1.42
CA PHE A 241 -12.92 -19.04 -1.04
C PHE A 241 -13.28 -20.36 -1.72
N ARG A 242 -13.02 -20.51 -3.02
CA ARG A 242 -13.26 -21.75 -3.75
C ARG A 242 -12.44 -22.93 -3.21
N ARG A 243 -11.18 -22.70 -2.81
CA ARG A 243 -10.37 -23.74 -2.16
C ARG A 243 -11.01 -24.19 -0.84
N ALA A 244 -11.37 -23.24 0.03
CA ALA A 244 -12.04 -23.54 1.29
C ALA A 244 -13.31 -24.39 1.05
N TRP A 245 -14.13 -23.99 0.10
CA TRP A 245 -15.36 -24.70 -0.27
C TRP A 245 -15.10 -26.11 -0.80
N ALA A 246 -14.06 -26.29 -1.65
CA ALA A 246 -13.68 -27.58 -2.19
C ALA A 246 -13.14 -28.53 -1.12
N PHE A 247 -12.48 -28.01 -0.08
CA PHE A 247 -12.09 -28.79 1.12
C PHE A 247 -13.26 -29.14 2.04
N GLY A 248 -14.48 -28.78 1.70
CA GLY A 248 -15.67 -29.12 2.48
C GLY A 248 -16.01 -28.10 3.57
N LEU A 249 -15.31 -26.99 3.69
CA LEU A 249 -15.67 -25.92 4.63
C LEU A 249 -16.97 -25.25 4.20
N ARG A 250 -17.85 -24.98 5.15
CA ARG A 250 -19.15 -24.33 4.93
C ARG A 250 -19.27 -23.14 5.89
N PRO A 251 -18.54 -22.04 5.61
CA PRO A 251 -18.60 -20.88 6.48
C PRO A 251 -19.98 -20.23 6.45
N SER A 252 -20.41 -19.71 7.58
CA SER A 252 -21.53 -18.78 7.67
C SER A 252 -21.05 -17.31 7.60
N GLY A 253 -19.78 -17.08 7.89
CA GLY A 253 -19.15 -15.75 7.80
C GLY A 253 -17.72 -15.79 7.23
N VAL A 254 -17.31 -14.73 6.58
CA VAL A 254 -15.95 -14.53 6.02
C VAL A 254 -15.36 -13.26 6.59
N LEU A 255 -14.14 -13.36 7.10
CA LEU A 255 -13.25 -12.26 7.48
C LEU A 255 -12.11 -12.20 6.45
N ALA A 256 -12.19 -11.27 5.52
CA ALA A 256 -11.15 -11.10 4.51
C ALA A 256 -10.20 -9.95 4.87
N MET A 257 -8.90 -10.17 4.72
CA MET A 257 -7.86 -9.19 5.06
C MET A 257 -7.75 -8.01 4.09
N SER A 258 -8.58 -7.95 3.04
CA SER A 258 -8.75 -6.77 2.19
C SER A 258 -10.12 -6.78 1.53
N ASP A 259 -10.61 -5.61 1.14
CA ASP A 259 -11.86 -5.48 0.40
C ASP A 259 -11.79 -6.18 -0.97
N ALA A 260 -10.65 -6.11 -1.64
CA ALA A 260 -10.46 -6.81 -2.90
C ALA A 260 -10.67 -8.33 -2.73
N MET A 261 -10.13 -8.91 -1.66
CA MET A 261 -10.33 -10.34 -1.36
C MET A 261 -11.78 -10.64 -0.94
N ALA A 262 -12.39 -9.75 -0.15
CA ALA A 262 -13.80 -9.88 0.23
C ALA A 262 -14.73 -9.90 -1.00
N ILE A 263 -14.54 -8.96 -1.93
CA ILE A 263 -15.28 -8.89 -3.18
C ILE A 263 -15.09 -10.16 -4.02
N GLY A 264 -13.86 -10.70 -4.06
CA GLY A 264 -13.58 -11.98 -4.70
C GLY A 264 -14.33 -13.14 -4.05
N ALA A 265 -14.36 -13.22 -2.72
CA ALA A 265 -15.13 -14.21 -1.97
C ALA A 265 -16.64 -14.09 -2.24
N MET A 266 -17.19 -12.86 -2.26
CA MET A 266 -18.58 -12.60 -2.60
C MET A 266 -18.91 -13.10 -4.02
N ARG A 267 -18.02 -12.87 -4.99
CA ARG A 267 -18.18 -13.36 -6.36
C ARG A 267 -18.24 -14.89 -6.41
N ALA A 268 -17.31 -15.56 -5.72
CA ALA A 268 -17.27 -17.03 -5.64
C ALA A 268 -18.54 -17.59 -4.96
N ALA A 269 -18.95 -17.00 -3.82
CA ALA A 269 -20.11 -17.42 -3.08
C ALA A 269 -21.39 -17.38 -3.95
N ARG A 270 -21.62 -16.29 -4.67
CA ARG A 270 -22.76 -16.16 -5.59
C ARG A 270 -22.75 -17.19 -6.70
N GLN A 271 -21.57 -17.48 -7.29
CA GLN A 271 -21.45 -18.51 -8.33
C GLN A 271 -21.71 -19.92 -7.80
N LEU A 272 -21.59 -20.11 -6.47
CA LEU A 272 -21.97 -21.34 -5.77
C LEU A 272 -23.43 -21.34 -5.29
N GLY A 273 -24.20 -20.30 -5.63
CA GLY A 273 -25.62 -20.17 -5.28
C GLY A 273 -25.90 -19.62 -3.88
N LEU A 274 -24.88 -19.11 -3.17
CA LEU A 274 -25.06 -18.52 -1.85
C LEU A 274 -25.55 -17.07 -1.97
N ARG A 275 -26.53 -16.72 -1.14
CA ARG A 275 -27.03 -15.34 -1.00
C ARG A 275 -26.24 -14.62 0.09
N ILE A 276 -25.94 -13.36 -0.15
CA ILE A 276 -25.27 -12.49 0.79
C ILE A 276 -26.23 -11.34 1.12
N PRO A 277 -26.58 -11.12 2.40
CA PRO A 277 -25.99 -11.74 3.60
C PRO A 277 -26.71 -13.01 4.12
N GLU A 278 -27.80 -13.48 3.51
CA GLU A 278 -28.74 -14.48 4.09
C GLU A 278 -28.08 -15.83 4.36
N ASP A 279 -27.21 -16.32 3.46
CA ASP A 279 -26.54 -17.61 3.59
C ASP A 279 -25.07 -17.44 4.03
N LEU A 280 -24.47 -16.26 3.76
CA LEU A 280 -23.08 -15.95 4.06
C LEU A 280 -22.89 -14.47 4.34
N SER A 281 -22.38 -14.11 5.50
CA SER A 281 -21.90 -12.77 5.81
C SER A 281 -20.44 -12.59 5.37
N VAL A 282 -20.09 -11.42 4.83
CA VAL A 282 -18.72 -11.13 4.39
C VAL A 282 -18.28 -9.76 4.92
N ILE A 283 -17.08 -9.72 5.51
CA ILE A 283 -16.43 -8.47 5.96
C ILE A 283 -15.06 -8.35 5.26
N GLY A 284 -14.77 -7.15 4.78
CA GLY A 284 -13.49 -6.76 4.23
C GLY A 284 -12.61 -5.95 5.19
N PHE A 285 -11.55 -5.42 4.65
CA PHE A 285 -10.66 -4.47 5.31
C PHE A 285 -10.14 -3.51 4.24
N ASP A 286 -10.05 -2.22 4.51
CA ASP A 286 -9.51 -1.09 3.75
C ASP A 286 -10.53 0.04 3.58
N ASP A 287 -11.80 -0.25 3.29
CA ASP A 287 -12.87 0.69 2.89
C ASP A 287 -12.51 1.43 1.58
N ILE A 288 -12.10 0.63 0.57
CA ILE A 288 -11.90 1.17 -0.78
C ILE A 288 -13.23 1.61 -1.41
N ASP A 289 -13.18 2.51 -2.39
CA ASP A 289 -14.39 3.07 -3.03
C ASP A 289 -15.32 1.97 -3.60
N LEU A 290 -14.75 0.86 -4.06
CA LEU A 290 -15.51 -0.28 -4.57
C LEU A 290 -16.37 -0.95 -3.50
N ALA A 291 -16.00 -0.89 -2.22
CA ALA A 291 -16.73 -1.51 -1.12
C ALA A 291 -18.17 -0.96 -0.99
N ALA A 292 -18.35 0.30 -1.28
CA ALA A 292 -19.67 0.95 -1.28
C ALA A 292 -20.49 0.69 -2.56
N LEU A 293 -19.84 0.29 -3.66
CA LEU A 293 -20.45 0.17 -5.00
C LEU A 293 -20.86 -1.25 -5.35
N VAL A 294 -20.33 -2.28 -4.67
CA VAL A 294 -20.76 -3.67 -4.89
C VAL A 294 -22.14 -3.91 -4.29
N ASP A 295 -22.85 -4.90 -4.79
CA ASP A 295 -24.17 -5.28 -4.31
C ASP A 295 -24.15 -6.71 -3.73
N PRO A 296 -24.53 -6.91 -2.44
CA PRO A 296 -24.75 -5.86 -1.44
C PRO A 296 -23.46 -5.09 -1.15
N ALA A 297 -23.60 -3.82 -0.70
CA ALA A 297 -22.45 -3.00 -0.31
C ALA A 297 -21.68 -3.67 0.84
N LEU A 298 -20.35 -3.69 0.73
CA LEU A 298 -19.46 -4.46 1.61
C LEU A 298 -19.29 -3.79 2.97
N THR A 299 -19.61 -4.51 4.03
CA THR A 299 -19.18 -4.21 5.41
C THR A 299 -17.66 -4.39 5.48
N THR A 300 -16.96 -3.40 6.01
CA THR A 300 -15.49 -3.41 6.00
C THR A 300 -14.90 -2.61 7.16
N VAL A 301 -13.62 -2.80 7.43
CA VAL A 301 -12.87 -1.97 8.35
C VAL A 301 -12.24 -0.81 7.57
N HIS A 302 -12.69 0.40 7.86
CA HIS A 302 -12.10 1.61 7.32
C HIS A 302 -10.70 1.85 7.89
N GLN A 303 -9.73 2.08 7.03
CA GLN A 303 -8.43 2.67 7.35
C GLN A 303 -8.19 3.92 6.52
N PRO A 304 -7.57 4.98 7.07
CA PRO A 304 -7.36 6.23 6.36
C PRO A 304 -6.18 6.14 5.38
N ILE A 305 -6.35 5.41 4.27
CA ILE A 305 -5.27 5.02 3.35
C ILE A 305 -4.57 6.24 2.73
N ARG A 306 -5.34 7.24 2.26
CA ARG A 306 -4.77 8.47 1.69
C ARG A 306 -3.97 9.24 2.73
N GLN A 307 -4.53 9.38 3.95
CA GLN A 307 -3.85 10.04 5.05
C GLN A 307 -2.54 9.35 5.43
N LYS A 308 -2.52 8.00 5.41
CA LYS A 308 -1.31 7.20 5.62
C LYS A 308 -0.21 7.58 4.62
N GLY A 309 -0.55 7.77 3.34
CA GLY A 309 0.38 8.25 2.31
C GLY A 309 0.90 9.66 2.57
N ILE A 310 0.01 10.59 2.94
CA ILE A 310 0.36 11.97 3.28
C ILE A 310 1.32 12.01 4.48
N ASP A 311 0.98 11.28 5.55
CA ASP A 311 1.80 11.25 6.77
C ASP A 311 3.16 10.60 6.53
N ALA A 312 3.24 9.58 5.66
CA ALA A 312 4.50 8.96 5.29
C ALA A 312 5.45 9.95 4.58
N VAL A 313 4.93 10.79 3.67
CA VAL A 313 5.73 11.85 3.03
C VAL A 313 6.14 12.90 4.04
N ARG A 314 5.22 13.36 4.91
CA ARG A 314 5.52 14.34 5.96
C ARG A 314 6.68 13.86 6.85
N LEU A 315 6.62 12.61 7.31
CA LEU A 315 7.69 12.01 8.12
C LEU A 315 8.99 11.87 7.33
N LEU A 316 8.92 11.46 6.06
CA LEU A 316 10.11 11.33 5.22
C LEU A 316 10.84 12.67 5.04
N LEU A 317 10.12 13.74 4.83
CA LEU A 317 10.73 15.07 4.71
C LEU A 317 11.34 15.53 6.03
N ALA A 318 10.69 15.24 7.16
CA ALA A 318 11.26 15.49 8.47
C ALA A 318 12.58 14.69 8.67
N GLU A 319 12.60 13.42 8.26
CA GLU A 319 13.83 12.58 8.30
C GLU A 319 14.94 13.14 7.39
N MET A 320 14.60 13.68 6.23
CA MET A 320 15.58 14.29 5.31
C MET A 320 16.17 15.59 5.85
N GLU A 321 15.45 16.32 6.70
CA GLU A 321 15.88 17.57 7.35
C GLU A 321 16.57 17.34 8.70
N LEU A 322 16.55 16.10 9.21
CA LEU A 322 16.99 15.78 10.55
C LEU A 322 18.47 16.09 10.79
N ARG A 323 18.71 16.80 11.88
CA ARG A 323 20.04 16.93 12.49
C ARG A 323 20.32 15.70 13.38
N PRO A 324 21.60 15.32 13.57
CA PRO A 324 21.94 14.26 14.51
C PRO A 324 21.30 14.51 15.89
N GLY A 325 20.50 13.54 16.36
CA GLY A 325 19.84 13.58 17.67
C GLY A 325 18.31 13.72 17.67
N ASN A 326 17.65 13.89 16.55
CA ASN A 326 16.19 13.77 16.47
C ASN A 326 15.77 12.30 16.64
N GLN A 327 14.62 12.10 17.32
CA GLN A 327 14.05 10.77 17.49
C GLN A 327 13.05 10.45 16.39
N PRO A 328 12.98 9.20 15.92
CA PRO A 328 11.95 8.74 15.01
C PRO A 328 10.54 8.97 15.56
N GLU A 329 9.61 9.24 14.67
CA GLU A 329 8.19 9.41 14.99
C GLU A 329 7.40 8.18 14.50
N HIS A 330 6.57 7.62 15.39
CA HIS A 330 5.72 6.47 15.09
C HIS A 330 4.26 6.89 15.12
N LEU A 331 3.59 6.83 13.96
CA LEU A 331 2.19 7.19 13.84
C LEU A 331 1.34 5.93 13.74
N ARG A 332 0.35 5.82 14.63
CA ARG A 332 -0.69 4.81 14.56
C ARG A 332 -2.03 5.48 14.28
N LEU A 333 -2.56 5.25 13.08
CA LEU A 333 -3.84 5.79 12.66
C LEU A 333 -4.98 4.86 13.10
N GLU A 334 -6.12 5.47 13.47
CA GLU A 334 -7.30 4.72 13.92
C GLU A 334 -7.99 4.00 12.76
N THR A 335 -8.61 2.86 13.09
CA THR A 335 -9.51 2.11 12.22
C THR A 335 -10.91 2.05 12.82
N ARG A 336 -11.93 1.83 11.99
CA ARG A 336 -13.31 1.68 12.45
C ARG A 336 -14.09 0.74 11.53
N LEU A 337 -14.99 -0.05 12.10
CA LEU A 337 -15.90 -0.87 11.33
C LEU A 337 -16.97 0.02 10.65
N VAL A 338 -17.19 -0.22 9.37
CA VAL A 338 -18.24 0.41 8.55
C VAL A 338 -19.23 -0.68 8.15
N VAL A 339 -20.35 -0.74 8.82
CA VAL A 339 -21.40 -1.74 8.57
C VAL A 339 -22.22 -1.32 7.34
N ARG A 340 -22.38 -2.27 6.40
CA ARG A 340 -23.19 -2.12 5.18
C ARG A 340 -24.09 -3.34 4.97
N GLY A 341 -24.39 -3.70 3.74
CA GLY A 341 -25.36 -4.74 3.38
C GLY A 341 -24.80 -6.17 3.32
N SER A 342 -23.49 -6.40 3.42
CA SER A 342 -22.90 -7.73 3.24
C SER A 342 -22.88 -8.59 4.52
N THR A 343 -23.44 -8.10 5.63
CA THR A 343 -23.53 -8.83 6.89
C THR A 343 -24.97 -8.83 7.41
N GLY A 344 -25.40 -9.96 7.95
CA GLY A 344 -26.73 -10.19 8.54
C GLY A 344 -26.68 -11.26 9.62
N PRO A 345 -27.79 -11.59 10.26
CA PRO A 345 -27.85 -12.66 11.24
C PRO A 345 -27.36 -14.00 10.67
N ALA A 346 -26.67 -14.78 11.49
CA ALA A 346 -26.22 -16.12 11.08
C ALA A 346 -27.43 -16.96 10.60
N PRO A 347 -27.26 -17.76 9.52
CA PRO A 347 -28.31 -18.66 9.06
C PRO A 347 -28.76 -19.57 10.20
N ALA A 348 -30.06 -19.78 10.35
CA ALA A 348 -30.56 -20.76 11.30
C ALA A 348 -29.89 -22.11 10.96
N THR A 349 -29.22 -22.72 11.93
CA THR A 349 -28.66 -24.06 11.76
C THR A 349 -29.77 -25.01 11.35
N SER A 350 -29.89 -25.32 10.06
CA SER A 350 -30.65 -26.49 9.63
C SER A 350 -29.91 -27.68 10.24
N GLY A 351 -30.52 -28.29 11.25
CA GLY A 351 -30.05 -29.56 11.82
C GLY A 351 -29.73 -30.54 10.70
N PRO A 352 -28.84 -31.54 10.93
CA PRO A 352 -28.42 -32.45 9.90
C PRO A 352 -29.62 -32.96 9.13
N ALA A 353 -29.67 -32.74 7.81
CA ALA A 353 -30.71 -33.27 6.96
C ALA A 353 -30.78 -34.77 7.20
N ALA A 354 -31.96 -35.25 7.69
CA ALA A 354 -32.20 -36.66 7.87
C ALA A 354 -31.90 -37.39 6.56
N PRO A 355 -31.18 -38.53 6.59
CA PRO A 355 -30.85 -39.27 5.38
C PRO A 355 -32.14 -39.59 4.64
N ALA A 356 -32.21 -39.17 3.37
CA ALA A 356 -33.34 -39.47 2.51
C ALA A 356 -33.55 -40.97 2.47
N GLU A 357 -34.65 -41.45 3.10
CA GLU A 357 -35.11 -42.83 3.02
C GLU A 357 -35.25 -43.21 1.54
N ARG A 358 -34.37 -44.05 1.08
CA ARG A 358 -34.52 -44.70 -0.23
C ARG A 358 -35.81 -45.50 -0.18
N ARG A 359 -36.91 -44.96 -0.73
CA ARG A 359 -38.09 -45.74 -1.00
C ARG A 359 -37.72 -46.80 -2.03
N HIS A 360 -37.53 -48.03 -1.55
CA HIS A 360 -37.54 -49.20 -2.40
C HIS A 360 -38.97 -49.35 -2.95
N ALA A 361 -39.13 -49.08 -4.24
CA ALA A 361 -40.28 -49.51 -4.98
C ALA A 361 -40.15 -51.01 -5.26
N SER A 362 -41.09 -51.77 -4.76
CA SER A 362 -41.32 -53.18 -5.05
C SER A 362 -41.91 -53.36 -6.43
#